data_fbb1adfbd0fcadff31c0f091bf83d783
#
_entry.id   fbb1adfbd0fcadff31c0f091bf83d783
#
_cell.length_a   1.000
_cell.length_b   1.000
_cell.length_c   1.000
_cell.angle_alpha   90.00
_cell.angle_beta   90.00
_cell.angle_gamma   90.00
#
_symmetry.space_group_name_H-M   'P 1'
#
loop_
_entity.id
_entity.type
_entity.pdbx_description
1 polymer ?
#
loop_
_entity_poly.entity_id
_entity_poly.type
_entity_poly.pdbx_seq_one_letter_code
_entity_poly.pdbx_strand_id
1 'polypeptide(L)'
;MAVELSIDQGLAHLHLNRPKALNALSFGILQDLNNTLAIPELLGRTLVQQHEGARLGQEVFNRLAALRIPSVAVIHGYAFGGGLELALSCTFRIATARATMGLPEIKLGLIPGYGGTQRLPRLIGEGRALDIILSGRTVEATEAERIGLVTRLVEEGNPYTLGTEFLAPYLKHGLLALEMARQAISRGVQTTLEQGLKIERDLSTLIFQTADANEGMTAFVEKRPAVFKDH
;
A
#
# COMPACT_ATOMS: atom_id res chain seq x y z
N MET A 1 -11.96 -19.09 -1.37
CA MET A 1 -10.55 -18.74 -1.70
C MET A 1 -9.98 -17.90 -0.56
N ALA A 2 -8.66 -17.82 -0.44
CA ALA A 2 -8.02 -16.98 0.58
C ALA A 2 -7.94 -15.50 0.15
N VAL A 3 -8.06 -15.26 -1.16
CA VAL A 3 -8.14 -13.95 -1.80
C VAL A 3 -9.35 -13.92 -2.72
N GLU A 4 -10.15 -12.89 -2.59
CA GLU A 4 -11.33 -12.65 -3.43
C GLU A 4 -11.13 -11.32 -4.15
N LEU A 5 -11.28 -11.32 -5.48
CA LEU A 5 -11.24 -10.13 -6.32
C LEU A 5 -12.65 -9.83 -6.84
N SER A 6 -13.12 -8.63 -6.63
CA SER A 6 -14.33 -8.10 -7.27
C SER A 6 -14.06 -6.73 -7.87
N ILE A 7 -14.80 -6.37 -8.91
CA ILE A 7 -14.70 -5.05 -9.56
C ILE A 7 -16.10 -4.43 -9.52
N ASP A 8 -16.20 -3.24 -8.94
CA ASP A 8 -17.43 -2.47 -8.87
C ASP A 8 -17.13 -0.97 -9.03
N GLN A 9 -17.95 -0.26 -9.81
CA GLN A 9 -17.86 1.17 -10.08
C GLN A 9 -16.45 1.69 -10.42
N GLY A 10 -15.67 0.89 -11.19
CA GLY A 10 -14.31 1.23 -11.58
C GLY A 10 -13.26 0.99 -10.49
N LEU A 11 -13.64 0.40 -9.35
CA LEU A 11 -12.76 0.01 -8.26
C LEU A 11 -12.53 -1.50 -8.25
N ALA A 12 -11.28 -1.91 -8.10
CA ALA A 12 -10.93 -3.31 -7.86
C ALA A 12 -10.77 -3.54 -6.35
N HIS A 13 -11.58 -4.44 -5.79
CA HIS A 13 -11.55 -4.81 -4.39
C HIS A 13 -10.85 -6.16 -4.22
N LEU A 14 -9.79 -6.16 -3.45
CA LEU A 14 -9.03 -7.35 -3.10
C LEU A 14 -9.24 -7.67 -1.63
N HIS A 15 -9.97 -8.74 -1.33
CA HIS A 15 -10.28 -9.13 0.03
C HIS A 15 -9.43 -10.29 0.52
N LEU A 16 -8.67 -10.09 1.60
CA LEU A 16 -7.96 -11.15 2.31
C LEU A 16 -8.87 -11.73 3.39
N ASN A 17 -9.30 -13.00 3.23
CA ASN A 17 -10.24 -13.65 4.13
C ASN A 17 -9.59 -14.84 4.86
N ARG A 18 -8.70 -14.55 5.81
CA ARG A 18 -8.05 -15.57 6.67
C ARG A 18 -8.05 -15.17 8.15
N PRO A 19 -9.21 -14.97 8.79
CA PRO A 19 -9.27 -14.51 10.19
C PRO A 19 -8.62 -15.50 11.17
N LYS A 20 -8.71 -16.81 10.93
CA LYS A 20 -8.07 -17.84 11.77
C LYS A 20 -6.53 -17.83 11.70
N ALA A 21 -5.95 -17.26 10.67
CA ALA A 21 -4.51 -17.08 10.50
C ALA A 21 -4.09 -15.62 10.68
N LEU A 22 -4.92 -14.79 11.32
CA LEU A 22 -4.71 -13.36 11.58
C LEU A 22 -4.34 -12.58 10.30
N ASN A 23 -4.88 -13.00 9.16
CA ASN A 23 -4.52 -12.53 7.81
C ASN A 23 -3.01 -12.59 7.50
N ALA A 24 -2.26 -13.42 8.26
CA ALA A 24 -0.89 -13.72 7.91
C ALA A 24 -0.85 -14.28 6.48
N LEU A 25 -0.04 -13.68 5.65
CA LEU A 25 0.10 -14.13 4.27
C LEU A 25 0.78 -15.51 4.29
N SER A 26 0.16 -16.44 3.59
CA SER A 26 0.78 -17.70 3.20
C SER A 26 1.33 -17.58 1.79
N PHE A 27 2.25 -18.39 1.28
CA PHE A 27 2.64 -18.37 -0.13
C PHE A 27 1.47 -18.73 -1.07
N GLY A 28 0.43 -19.51 -0.67
CA GLY A 28 -0.82 -19.69 -1.42
C GLY A 28 -1.48 -18.35 -1.81
N ILE A 29 -1.56 -17.33 -0.93
CA ILE A 29 -2.15 -15.99 -1.16
C ILE A 29 -1.26 -15.07 -2.03
N LEU A 30 0.09 -15.05 -1.94
CA LEU A 30 0.90 -14.29 -2.88
C LEU A 30 0.87 -14.94 -4.27
N GLN A 31 0.57 -16.26 -4.42
CA GLN A 31 0.27 -16.88 -5.71
C GLN A 31 -1.16 -16.60 -6.17
N ASP A 32 -2.12 -16.26 -5.35
CA ASP A 32 -3.44 -15.78 -5.73
C ASP A 32 -3.40 -14.25 -5.98
N LEU A 33 -2.59 -13.49 -5.30
CA LEU A 33 -2.03 -12.17 -5.66
C LEU A 33 -0.85 -12.30 -6.63
N ASN A 34 -0.43 -13.46 -6.88
CA ASN A 34 0.57 -14.19 -7.66
C ASN A 34 1.17 -15.37 -6.86
N ASN A 35 0.32 -16.07 -6.06
CA ASN A 35 0.47 -17.28 -5.22
C ASN A 35 1.43 -17.23 -3.98
N THR A 36 0.99 -17.58 -2.74
CA THR A 36 1.61 -17.33 -1.41
C THR A 36 1.76 -18.50 -0.44
N LEU A 37 2.64 -18.50 0.57
CA LEU A 37 2.88 -19.52 1.59
C LEU A 37 2.43 -19.17 3.03
N ALA A 38 2.04 -20.19 3.83
CA ALA A 38 1.86 -20.11 5.28
C ALA A 38 3.16 -20.42 6.04
N ILE A 39 3.28 -19.99 7.34
CA ILE A 39 4.45 -20.27 8.18
C ILE A 39 4.86 -21.76 8.17
N PRO A 40 3.95 -22.76 8.27
CA PRO A 40 4.32 -24.18 8.16
C PRO A 40 5.05 -24.56 6.87
N GLU A 41 4.79 -23.84 5.77
CA GLU A 41 5.42 -24.11 4.48
C GLU A 41 6.83 -23.50 4.38
N LEU A 42 7.25 -22.70 5.38
CA LEU A 42 8.61 -22.19 5.50
C LEU A 42 9.57 -23.20 6.15
N LEU A 43 9.03 -24.18 6.89
CA LEU A 43 9.83 -25.19 7.57
C LEU A 43 10.48 -26.14 6.57
N GLY A 44 11.73 -26.48 6.83
CA GLY A 44 12.48 -27.44 6.02
C GLY A 44 12.95 -26.95 4.66
N ARG A 45 12.78 -25.66 4.34
CA ARG A 45 13.26 -25.07 3.09
C ARG A 45 14.77 -24.91 3.08
N THR A 46 15.35 -25.13 1.91
CA THR A 46 16.75 -24.78 1.64
C THR A 46 16.95 -23.27 1.59
N LEU A 47 18.19 -22.82 1.75
CA LEU A 47 18.56 -21.41 1.62
C LEU A 47 18.08 -20.80 0.28
N VAL A 48 18.23 -21.53 -0.81
CA VAL A 48 17.80 -21.09 -2.14
C VAL A 48 16.28 -20.91 -2.19
N GLN A 49 15.51 -21.86 -1.68
CA GLN A 49 14.05 -21.77 -1.63
C GLN A 49 13.55 -20.62 -0.76
N GLN A 50 14.24 -20.31 0.34
CA GLN A 50 13.91 -19.16 1.19
C GLN A 50 14.21 -17.83 0.47
N HIS A 51 15.38 -17.74 -0.17
CA HIS A 51 15.76 -16.57 -0.95
C HIS A 51 14.76 -16.27 -2.10
N GLU A 52 14.41 -17.32 -2.88
CA GLU A 52 13.44 -17.19 -3.97
C GLU A 52 12.04 -16.80 -3.47
N GLY A 53 11.62 -17.34 -2.32
CA GLY A 53 10.35 -17.00 -1.69
C GLY A 53 10.30 -15.52 -1.25
N ALA A 54 11.37 -15.03 -0.63
CA ALA A 54 11.48 -13.63 -0.25
C ALA A 54 11.49 -12.71 -1.48
N ARG A 55 12.26 -13.08 -2.53
CA ARG A 55 12.30 -12.35 -3.81
C ARG A 55 10.91 -12.25 -4.44
N LEU A 56 10.18 -13.38 -4.52
CA LEU A 56 8.82 -13.41 -5.07
C LEU A 56 7.87 -12.46 -4.30
N GLY A 57 7.87 -12.55 -2.96
CA GLY A 57 7.02 -11.68 -2.14
C GLY A 57 7.35 -10.20 -2.33
N GLN A 58 8.63 -9.84 -2.38
CA GLN A 58 9.07 -8.47 -2.66
C GLN A 58 8.65 -8.00 -4.04
N GLU A 59 8.77 -8.84 -5.08
CA GLU A 59 8.34 -8.51 -6.45
C GLU A 59 6.84 -8.28 -6.55
N VAL A 60 6.01 -9.15 -5.94
CA VAL A 60 4.56 -9.00 -5.91
C VAL A 60 4.16 -7.69 -5.23
N PHE A 61 4.74 -7.39 -4.08
CA PHE A 61 4.45 -6.14 -3.35
C PHE A 61 4.98 -4.90 -4.08
N ASN A 62 6.10 -5.02 -4.80
CA ASN A 62 6.59 -3.95 -5.66
C ASN A 62 5.65 -3.69 -6.84
N ARG A 63 5.03 -4.72 -7.45
CA ARG A 63 4.01 -4.53 -8.50
C ARG A 63 2.80 -3.78 -7.97
N LEU A 64 2.31 -4.11 -6.76
CA LEU A 64 1.23 -3.37 -6.13
C LEU A 64 1.62 -1.91 -5.87
N ALA A 65 2.82 -1.68 -5.33
CA ALA A 65 3.34 -0.34 -5.09
C ALA A 65 3.57 0.46 -6.39
N ALA A 66 3.77 -0.20 -7.53
CA ALA A 66 3.99 0.41 -8.84
C ALA A 66 2.72 0.60 -9.68
N LEU A 67 1.54 0.24 -9.17
CA LEU A 67 0.28 0.45 -9.89
C LEU A 67 0.14 1.92 -10.29
N ARG A 68 -0.41 2.17 -11.47
CA ARG A 68 -0.68 3.53 -11.97
C ARG A 68 -1.77 4.23 -11.13
N ILE A 69 -2.75 3.48 -10.68
CA ILE A 69 -3.87 3.94 -9.87
C ILE A 69 -3.50 3.95 -8.37
N PRO A 70 -4.06 4.88 -7.56
CA PRO A 70 -3.95 4.82 -6.11
C PRO A 70 -4.59 3.54 -5.56
N SER A 71 -3.99 2.99 -4.51
CA SER A 71 -4.51 1.84 -3.76
C SER A 71 -4.68 2.19 -2.29
N VAL A 72 -5.67 1.59 -1.62
CA VAL A 72 -5.88 1.75 -0.17
C VAL A 72 -5.98 0.38 0.49
N ALA A 73 -5.24 0.20 1.57
CA ALA A 73 -5.44 -0.92 2.48
C ALA A 73 -6.43 -0.49 3.57
N VAL A 74 -7.52 -1.23 3.72
CA VAL A 74 -8.50 -1.04 4.79
C VAL A 74 -8.23 -2.09 5.88
N ILE A 75 -7.73 -1.64 7.02
CA ILE A 75 -7.37 -2.52 8.15
C ILE A 75 -8.50 -2.44 9.17
N HIS A 76 -9.30 -3.49 9.27
CA HIS A 76 -10.45 -3.55 10.17
C HIS A 76 -10.34 -4.67 11.23
N GLY A 77 -9.15 -5.18 11.44
CA GLY A 77 -8.80 -6.23 12.40
C GLY A 77 -7.29 -6.39 12.46
N TYR A 78 -6.81 -7.60 12.31
CA TYR A 78 -5.39 -7.93 12.42
C TYR A 78 -4.63 -7.74 11.10
N ALA A 79 -3.50 -7.01 11.16
CA ALA A 79 -2.53 -6.91 10.07
C ALA A 79 -1.12 -7.16 10.61
N PHE A 80 -0.71 -8.43 10.67
CA PHE A 80 0.60 -8.82 11.20
C PHE A 80 1.50 -9.43 10.11
N GLY A 81 2.82 -9.24 10.25
CA GLY A 81 3.82 -9.80 9.35
C GLY A 81 3.56 -9.40 7.90
N GLY A 82 3.49 -10.38 7.01
CA GLY A 82 3.20 -10.18 5.60
C GLY A 82 1.90 -9.42 5.32
N GLY A 83 0.88 -9.49 6.22
CA GLY A 83 -0.33 -8.69 6.11
C GLY A 83 -0.07 -7.19 6.26
N LEU A 84 0.79 -6.80 7.20
CA LEU A 84 1.22 -5.41 7.32
C LEU A 84 2.16 -5.03 6.16
N GLU A 85 3.05 -5.93 5.73
CA GLU A 85 3.95 -5.68 4.59
C GLU A 85 3.18 -5.42 3.30
N LEU A 86 2.05 -6.14 3.08
CA LEU A 86 1.12 -5.87 1.97
C LEU A 86 0.47 -4.48 2.12
N ALA A 87 -0.03 -4.15 3.31
CA ALA A 87 -0.63 -2.84 3.56
C ALA A 87 0.37 -1.70 3.36
N LEU A 88 1.64 -1.89 3.73
CA LEU A 88 2.74 -0.95 3.46
C LEU A 88 3.06 -0.78 1.98
N SER A 89 2.62 -1.71 1.13
CA SER A 89 2.79 -1.62 -0.33
C SER A 89 1.65 -0.84 -1.01
N CYS A 90 0.54 -0.59 -0.32
CA CYS A 90 -0.53 0.26 -0.81
C CYS A 90 -0.15 1.75 -0.72
N THR A 91 -0.76 2.58 -1.59
CA THR A 91 -0.60 4.04 -1.57
C THR A 91 -1.04 4.60 -0.23
N PHE A 92 -2.20 4.19 0.25
CA PHE A 92 -2.80 4.62 1.51
C PHE A 92 -3.12 3.43 2.41
N ARG A 93 -3.24 3.69 3.71
CA ARG A 93 -3.71 2.78 4.74
C ARG A 93 -4.72 3.52 5.59
N ILE A 94 -5.92 2.97 5.72
CA ILE A 94 -6.93 3.44 6.69
C ILE A 94 -7.22 2.31 7.66
N ALA A 95 -7.61 2.65 8.87
CA ALA A 95 -7.86 1.66 9.90
C ALA A 95 -9.13 1.98 10.69
N THR A 96 -9.88 0.94 11.10
CA THR A 96 -10.93 1.08 12.12
C THR A 96 -10.32 1.05 13.52
N ALA A 97 -11.07 1.48 14.51
CA ALA A 97 -10.59 1.55 15.90
C ALA A 97 -10.13 0.19 16.47
N ARG A 98 -10.65 -0.93 15.95
CA ARG A 98 -10.28 -2.29 16.36
C ARG A 98 -9.04 -2.84 15.66
N ALA A 99 -8.49 -2.12 14.70
CA ALA A 99 -7.33 -2.58 13.96
C ALA A 99 -6.09 -2.66 14.86
N THR A 100 -5.37 -3.77 14.74
CA THR A 100 -4.08 -3.97 15.38
C THR A 100 -3.09 -4.49 14.36
N MET A 101 -1.85 -4.04 14.44
CA MET A 101 -0.85 -4.33 13.43
C MET A 101 0.55 -4.45 14.02
N GLY A 102 1.47 -5.04 13.28
CA GLY A 102 2.86 -5.20 13.70
C GLY A 102 3.66 -6.13 12.80
N LEU A 103 4.96 -6.19 13.09
CA LEU A 103 5.92 -7.08 12.44
C LEU A 103 6.56 -7.97 13.51
N PRO A 104 5.86 -9.04 13.98
CA PRO A 104 6.28 -9.85 15.13
C PRO A 104 7.23 -10.99 14.75
N GLU A 105 7.80 -11.01 13.56
CA GLU A 105 8.66 -12.09 13.03
C GLU A 105 9.82 -12.41 13.97
N ILE A 106 10.33 -11.43 14.70
CA ILE A 106 11.41 -11.60 15.67
C ILE A 106 11.07 -12.61 16.79
N LYS A 107 9.79 -12.75 17.14
CA LYS A 107 9.30 -13.74 18.12
C LYS A 107 9.44 -15.17 17.63
N LEU A 108 9.66 -15.35 16.33
CA LEU A 108 9.92 -16.64 15.68
C LEU A 108 11.40 -16.83 15.33
N GLY A 109 12.29 -15.90 15.75
CA GLY A 109 13.69 -15.88 15.33
C GLY A 109 13.89 -15.49 13.87
N LEU A 110 12.92 -14.79 13.27
CA LEU A 110 12.91 -14.33 11.89
C LEU A 110 12.89 -12.80 11.80
N ILE A 111 12.99 -12.29 10.59
CA ILE A 111 12.76 -10.88 10.27
C ILE A 111 11.69 -10.75 9.18
N PRO A 112 11.02 -9.59 9.05
CA PRO A 112 10.14 -9.31 7.91
C PRO A 112 10.88 -9.48 6.58
N GLY A 113 10.30 -10.25 5.64
CA GLY A 113 10.99 -10.67 4.42
C GLY A 113 10.45 -10.03 3.13
N TYR A 114 9.27 -9.43 3.17
CA TYR A 114 8.58 -8.91 1.96
C TYR A 114 8.65 -7.38 1.84
N GLY A 115 9.52 -6.75 2.61
CA GLY A 115 9.82 -5.32 2.53
C GLY A 115 9.46 -4.53 3.78
N GLY A 116 8.98 -5.16 4.86
CA GLY A 116 8.63 -4.49 6.11
C GLY A 116 9.80 -3.71 6.72
N THR A 117 10.99 -4.30 6.75
CA THR A 117 12.22 -3.65 7.23
C THR A 117 12.63 -2.43 6.39
N GLN A 118 12.12 -2.30 5.17
CA GLN A 118 12.45 -1.21 4.27
C GLN A 118 11.34 -0.16 4.18
N ARG A 119 10.07 -0.59 4.08
CA ARG A 119 8.94 0.33 3.93
C ARG A 119 8.55 1.01 5.24
N LEU A 120 8.55 0.25 6.35
CA LEU A 120 8.15 0.80 7.64
C LEU A 120 9.03 1.99 8.08
N PRO A 121 10.39 1.88 8.12
CA PRO A 121 11.23 3.01 8.55
C PRO A 121 11.14 4.22 7.61
N ARG A 122 10.89 4.02 6.33
CA ARG A 122 10.67 5.12 5.38
C ARG A 122 9.35 5.85 5.61
N LEU A 123 8.39 5.20 6.23
CA LEU A 123 7.08 5.77 6.53
C LEU A 123 7.04 6.47 7.90
N ILE A 124 7.55 5.82 8.95
CA ILE A 124 7.40 6.29 10.35
C ILE A 124 8.71 6.72 11.03
N GLY A 125 9.82 6.64 10.30
CA GLY A 125 11.16 6.90 10.81
C GLY A 125 11.82 5.66 11.44
N GLU A 126 13.14 5.64 11.41
CA GLU A 126 13.97 4.49 11.81
C GLU A 126 13.74 4.09 13.27
N GLY A 127 13.75 5.05 14.19
CA GLY A 127 13.63 4.76 15.63
C GLY A 127 12.33 4.05 16.00
N ARG A 128 11.19 4.48 15.44
CA ARG A 128 9.90 3.81 15.68
C ARG A 128 9.83 2.43 15.00
N ALA A 129 10.40 2.32 13.81
CA ALA A 129 10.44 1.05 13.11
C ALA A 129 11.30 0.02 13.84
N LEU A 130 12.45 0.42 14.39
CA LEU A 130 13.30 -0.43 15.23
C LEU A 130 12.55 -0.91 16.48
N ASP A 131 11.86 0.00 17.19
CA ASP A 131 11.07 -0.37 18.36
C ASP A 131 10.00 -1.42 18.03
N ILE A 132 9.24 -1.23 16.95
CA ILE A 132 8.17 -2.16 16.53
C ILE A 132 8.75 -3.51 16.10
N ILE A 133 9.79 -3.51 15.27
CA ILE A 133 10.34 -4.75 14.68
C ILE A 133 11.12 -5.53 15.72
N LEU A 134 12.02 -4.89 16.50
CA LEU A 134 12.90 -5.59 17.43
C LEU A 134 12.17 -6.08 18.68
N SER A 135 11.12 -5.38 19.12
CA SER A 135 10.26 -5.85 20.20
C SER A 135 9.19 -6.85 19.73
N GLY A 136 8.83 -6.81 18.44
CA GLY A 136 7.70 -7.54 17.89
C GLY A 136 6.36 -7.14 18.52
N ARG A 137 6.28 -5.93 19.08
CA ARG A 137 5.07 -5.44 19.74
C ARG A 137 3.95 -5.15 18.75
N THR A 138 2.75 -5.12 19.29
CA THR A 138 1.55 -4.67 18.59
C THR A 138 1.47 -3.16 18.59
N VAL A 139 0.93 -2.60 17.53
CA VAL A 139 0.57 -1.19 17.35
C VAL A 139 -0.95 -1.12 17.21
N GLU A 140 -1.59 -0.40 18.11
CA GLU A 140 -3.02 -0.14 18.07
C GLU A 140 -3.37 0.97 17.05
N ALA A 141 -4.61 1.00 16.60
CA ALA A 141 -5.07 1.91 15.55
C ALA A 141 -4.77 3.40 15.84
N THR A 142 -5.02 3.86 17.07
CA THR A 142 -4.76 5.24 17.49
C THR A 142 -3.28 5.60 17.50
N GLU A 143 -2.42 4.67 17.92
CA GLU A 143 -0.98 4.86 17.81
C GLU A 143 -0.55 4.87 16.33
N ALA A 144 -1.08 3.96 15.52
CA ALA A 144 -0.75 3.86 14.11
C ALA A 144 -1.05 5.15 13.34
N GLU A 145 -2.18 5.81 13.62
CA GLU A 145 -2.47 7.14 13.06
C GLU A 145 -1.51 8.20 13.57
N ARG A 146 -1.29 8.27 14.87
CA ARG A 146 -0.39 9.26 15.50
C ARG A 146 1.03 9.20 14.97
N ILE A 147 1.54 8.01 14.65
CA ILE A 147 2.91 7.84 14.12
C ILE A 147 2.98 7.87 12.59
N GLY A 148 1.85 7.99 11.88
CA GLY A 148 1.79 8.03 10.43
C GLY A 148 1.86 6.65 9.76
N LEU A 149 1.69 5.55 10.52
CA LEU A 149 1.62 4.20 9.96
C LEU A 149 0.33 4.03 9.16
N VAL A 150 -0.79 4.59 9.61
CA VAL A 150 -2.02 4.73 8.83
C VAL A 150 -2.31 6.19 8.54
N THR A 151 -2.95 6.42 7.40
CA THR A 151 -3.27 7.76 6.89
C THR A 151 -4.41 8.40 7.70
N ARG A 152 -5.37 7.57 8.14
CA ARG A 152 -6.59 8.02 8.83
C ARG A 152 -7.27 6.86 9.54
N LEU A 153 -7.88 7.17 10.71
CA LEU A 153 -8.90 6.31 11.30
C LEU A 153 -10.26 6.57 10.64
N VAL A 154 -11.05 5.49 10.52
CA VAL A 154 -12.40 5.51 9.98
C VAL A 154 -13.35 4.78 10.93
N GLU A 155 -14.64 5.11 10.86
CA GLU A 155 -15.69 4.42 11.61
C GLU A 155 -15.76 2.93 11.24
N GLU A 156 -16.32 2.13 12.13
CA GLU A 156 -16.56 0.72 11.84
C GLU A 156 -17.60 0.57 10.71
N GLY A 157 -17.33 -0.31 9.79
CA GLY A 157 -18.21 -0.49 8.63
C GLY A 157 -17.76 -1.60 7.69
N ASN A 158 -18.45 -1.68 6.56
CA ASN A 158 -18.06 -2.59 5.49
C ASN A 158 -16.74 -2.11 4.86
N PRO A 159 -15.66 -2.94 4.83
CA PRO A 159 -14.36 -2.52 4.31
C PRO A 159 -14.40 -2.01 2.85
N TYR A 160 -15.25 -2.59 2.02
CA TYR A 160 -15.42 -2.14 0.63
C TYR A 160 -15.98 -0.71 0.57
N THR A 161 -17.01 -0.43 1.35
CA THR A 161 -17.60 0.91 1.45
C THR A 161 -16.58 1.91 1.97
N LEU A 162 -15.88 1.59 3.06
CA LEU A 162 -14.85 2.45 3.65
C LEU A 162 -13.73 2.78 2.65
N GLY A 163 -13.26 1.79 1.90
CA GLY A 163 -12.25 1.98 0.86
C GLY A 163 -12.75 2.83 -0.29
N THR A 164 -13.99 2.60 -0.75
CA THR A 164 -14.64 3.37 -1.82
C THR A 164 -14.82 4.83 -1.43
N GLU A 165 -15.36 5.09 -0.24
CA GLU A 165 -15.57 6.44 0.29
C GLU A 165 -14.24 7.20 0.45
N PHE A 166 -13.20 6.49 0.94
CA PHE A 166 -11.86 7.08 1.07
C PHE A 166 -11.28 7.47 -0.29
N LEU A 167 -11.45 6.64 -1.32
CA LEU A 167 -10.91 6.89 -2.66
C LEU A 167 -11.77 7.83 -3.51
N ALA A 168 -13.06 8.01 -3.18
CA ALA A 168 -13.99 8.83 -3.98
C ALA A 168 -13.48 10.25 -4.34
N PRO A 169 -12.77 10.99 -3.46
CA PRO A 169 -12.21 12.29 -3.82
C PRO A 169 -11.17 12.20 -4.95
N TYR A 170 -10.37 11.13 -4.99
CA TYR A 170 -9.30 10.93 -5.97
C TYR A 170 -9.85 10.56 -7.34
N LEU A 171 -10.97 9.82 -7.39
CA LEU A 171 -11.62 9.40 -8.64
C LEU A 171 -12.20 10.56 -9.48
N LYS A 172 -12.21 11.76 -8.92
CA LYS A 172 -12.64 12.99 -9.61
C LYS A 172 -11.53 13.64 -10.44
N HIS A 173 -10.31 13.12 -10.37
CA HIS A 173 -9.12 13.69 -11.01
C HIS A 173 -8.62 12.77 -12.12
N GLY A 174 -7.97 13.35 -13.14
CA GLY A 174 -7.37 12.60 -14.23
C GLY A 174 -6.30 11.63 -13.74
N LEU A 175 -6.38 10.37 -14.15
CA LEU A 175 -5.50 9.29 -13.67
C LEU A 175 -4.02 9.56 -14.00
N LEU A 176 -3.73 10.19 -15.16
CA LEU A 176 -2.35 10.54 -15.53
C LEU A 176 -1.75 11.55 -14.55
N ALA A 177 -2.52 12.54 -14.10
CA ALA A 177 -2.06 13.51 -13.10
C ALA A 177 -1.80 12.84 -11.75
N LEU A 178 -2.69 11.96 -11.30
CA LEU A 178 -2.51 11.17 -10.08
C LEU A 178 -1.27 10.27 -10.17
N GLU A 179 -1.07 9.60 -11.30
CA GLU A 179 0.10 8.75 -11.55
C GLU A 179 1.39 9.56 -11.49
N MET A 180 1.48 10.66 -12.22
CA MET A 180 2.69 11.48 -12.29
C MET A 180 3.02 12.14 -10.95
N ALA A 181 2.02 12.66 -10.23
CA ALA A 181 2.20 13.19 -8.89
C ALA A 181 2.72 12.11 -7.91
N ARG A 182 2.13 10.92 -7.95
CA ARG A 182 2.59 9.79 -7.13
C ARG A 182 4.02 9.35 -7.50
N GLN A 183 4.36 9.30 -8.79
CA GLN A 183 5.72 9.00 -9.25
C GLN A 183 6.72 10.06 -8.79
N ALA A 184 6.40 11.35 -8.92
CA ALA A 184 7.26 12.44 -8.47
C ALA A 184 7.57 12.30 -6.98
N ILE A 185 6.55 12.08 -6.15
CA ILE A 185 6.71 11.89 -4.70
C ILE A 185 7.51 10.61 -4.41
N SER A 186 7.08 9.45 -4.91
CA SER A 186 7.67 8.15 -4.53
C SER A 186 9.11 7.98 -5.01
N ARG A 187 9.47 8.56 -6.15
CA ARG A 187 10.86 8.56 -6.66
C ARG A 187 11.69 9.66 -6.00
N GLY A 188 11.09 10.84 -5.78
CA GLY A 188 11.78 11.99 -5.19
C GLY A 188 12.26 11.73 -3.77
N VAL A 189 11.41 11.13 -2.90
CA VAL A 189 11.80 10.82 -1.50
C VAL A 189 12.89 9.74 -1.37
N GLN A 190 13.24 9.06 -2.46
CA GLN A 190 14.31 8.06 -2.49
C GLN A 190 15.66 8.63 -2.94
N THR A 191 15.72 9.93 -3.23
CA THR A 191 16.91 10.60 -3.76
C THR A 191 17.23 11.86 -2.96
N THR A 192 18.24 12.64 -3.39
CA THR A 192 18.48 13.98 -2.86
C THR A 192 17.38 14.93 -3.32
N LEU A 193 17.13 16.02 -2.58
CA LEU A 193 16.16 17.04 -2.96
C LEU A 193 16.42 17.57 -4.39
N GLU A 194 17.68 17.80 -4.75
CA GLU A 194 18.05 18.29 -6.09
C GLU A 194 17.60 17.31 -7.20
N GLN A 195 17.80 16.02 -7.01
CA GLN A 195 17.36 15.00 -7.97
C GLN A 195 15.82 14.85 -7.96
N GLY A 196 15.20 14.93 -6.78
CA GLY A 196 13.74 14.94 -6.66
C GLY A 196 13.10 16.10 -7.44
N LEU A 197 13.65 17.31 -7.33
CA LEU A 197 13.18 18.48 -8.09
C LEU A 197 13.34 18.32 -9.61
N LYS A 198 14.38 17.61 -10.10
CA LYS A 198 14.52 17.28 -11.53
C LYS A 198 13.40 16.32 -11.97
N ILE A 199 13.15 15.26 -11.19
CA ILE A 199 12.05 14.31 -11.46
C ILE A 199 10.69 15.04 -11.50
N GLU A 200 10.41 15.89 -10.51
CA GLU A 200 9.18 16.68 -10.45
C GLU A 200 9.02 17.57 -11.69
N ARG A 201 10.06 18.33 -12.05
CA ARG A 201 10.05 19.19 -13.24
C ARG A 201 9.76 18.42 -14.51
N ASP A 202 10.39 17.25 -14.71
CA ASP A 202 10.20 16.46 -15.91
C ASP A 202 8.77 15.94 -16.00
N LEU A 203 8.25 15.36 -14.91
CA LEU A 203 6.86 14.85 -14.84
C LEU A 203 5.82 15.97 -14.93
N SER A 204 6.04 17.10 -14.25
CA SER A 204 5.15 18.26 -14.32
C SER A 204 5.13 18.89 -15.71
N THR A 205 6.22 18.85 -16.44
CA THR A 205 6.27 19.34 -17.84
C THR A 205 5.51 18.40 -18.77
N LEU A 206 5.70 17.09 -18.60
CA LEU A 206 5.02 16.09 -19.44
C LEU A 206 3.49 16.13 -19.29
N ILE A 207 2.97 16.34 -18.07
CA ILE A 207 1.53 16.36 -17.85
C ILE A 207 0.82 17.49 -18.61
N PHE A 208 1.49 18.61 -18.88
CA PHE A 208 0.93 19.72 -19.66
C PHE A 208 0.59 19.33 -21.10
N GLN A 209 1.15 18.25 -21.65
CA GLN A 209 0.88 17.77 -23.00
C GLN A 209 -0.38 16.90 -23.10
N THR A 210 -1.05 16.61 -21.98
CA THR A 210 -2.26 15.77 -21.95
C THR A 210 -3.51 16.55 -22.28
N ALA A 211 -4.49 15.88 -22.88
CA ALA A 211 -5.81 16.46 -23.12
C ALA A 211 -6.51 16.82 -21.78
N ASP A 212 -6.32 16.02 -20.76
CA ASP A 212 -6.87 16.26 -19.42
C ASP A 212 -6.30 17.51 -18.76
N ALA A 213 -5.01 17.83 -18.96
CA ALA A 213 -4.44 19.09 -18.46
C ALA A 213 -5.09 20.29 -19.14
N ASN A 214 -5.29 20.23 -20.46
CA ASN A 214 -6.00 21.27 -21.22
C ASN A 214 -7.44 21.42 -20.75
N GLU A 215 -8.17 20.32 -20.60
CA GLU A 215 -9.54 20.31 -20.09
C GLU A 215 -9.61 20.93 -18.69
N GLY A 216 -8.73 20.52 -17.78
CA GLY A 216 -8.70 21.02 -16.41
C GLY A 216 -8.47 22.54 -16.34
N MET A 217 -7.51 23.06 -17.11
CA MET A 217 -7.23 24.50 -17.19
C MET A 217 -8.39 25.27 -17.82
N THR A 218 -8.96 24.74 -18.90
CA THR A 218 -10.11 25.37 -19.59
C THR A 218 -11.33 25.41 -18.68
N ALA A 219 -11.69 24.29 -18.06
CA ALA A 219 -12.79 24.18 -17.13
C ALA A 219 -12.66 25.15 -15.95
N PHE A 220 -11.43 25.30 -15.42
CA PHE A 220 -11.15 26.27 -14.35
C PHE A 220 -11.42 27.72 -14.78
N VAL A 221 -10.95 28.12 -15.97
CA VAL A 221 -11.19 29.47 -16.52
C VAL A 221 -12.68 29.71 -16.77
N GLU A 222 -13.38 28.71 -17.31
CA GLU A 222 -14.81 28.73 -17.61
C GLU A 222 -15.70 28.54 -16.37
N LYS A 223 -15.14 28.27 -15.18
CA LYS A 223 -15.85 28.02 -13.92
C LYS A 223 -16.87 26.87 -14.02
N ARG A 224 -16.52 25.81 -14.73
CA ARG A 224 -17.31 24.58 -14.84
C ARG A 224 -16.54 23.38 -14.27
N PRO A 225 -17.22 22.28 -13.95
CA PRO A 225 -16.55 21.01 -13.65
C PRO A 225 -15.73 20.52 -14.85
N ALA A 226 -14.53 20.01 -14.59
CA ALA A 226 -13.70 19.32 -15.58
C ALA A 226 -14.22 17.90 -15.82
N VAL A 227 -14.06 17.42 -17.06
CA VAL A 227 -14.40 16.05 -17.46
C VAL A 227 -13.14 15.38 -18.00
N PHE A 228 -12.45 14.65 -17.15
CA PHE A 228 -11.22 13.94 -17.49
C PHE A 228 -11.50 12.64 -18.24
N LYS A 229 -10.62 12.27 -19.16
CA LYS A 229 -10.75 11.09 -20.04
C LYS A 229 -9.50 10.22 -20.03
N ASP A 230 -8.52 10.55 -19.20
CA ASP A 230 -7.29 9.79 -18.97
C ASP A 230 -6.37 9.67 -20.20
N HIS A 231 -6.26 10.73 -21.00
CA HIS A 231 -5.36 10.83 -22.16
C HIS A 231 -4.87 12.25 -22.46
#